data_77b972e9cbd28e59cf587762c644bdf7
#
_entry.id   77b972e9cbd28e59cf587762c644bdf7
#
_cell.length_a   1.000
_cell.length_b   1.000
_cell.length_c   1.000
_cell.angle_alpha   90.00
_cell.angle_beta   90.00
_cell.angle_gamma   90.00
#
_symmetry.space_group_name_H-M   'P 1'
#
loop_
_entity.id
_entity.type
_entity.pdbx_description
1 polymer ?
#
loop_
_entity_poly.entity_id
_entity_poly.type
_entity_poly.pdbx_seq_one_letter_code
_entity_poly.pdbx_strand_id
1 'polypeptide(L)'
;MADETMSVDDLDLPEKARRFFAEQWGIERLHPPQKQSIEPIFTGKSALIAIPTASGKSLIAYMGILRKLLLEDVGSKAVYIVPLKALATEKYEELTQLGKALNLTIGLGIGDATSEAKKINQCDILVCTSEKLDSLIRNRSETMSNVSIIVADEFHLLNDASRGPTLEINLTKLRYLKPNAQIIALSATVGNCNELAKWLDAELIISDWRPVALEYSTYHDLHLEPRLVQSSARSSEPGNLKPPRDLVGPKSHPTWVALEDTLDSQGQLLIFVGTRKSAESEALKLSKRVQKKLSKENPEKLDLFSNVVASIEGGRQSAMADKLIECLKGGTAFHHAGLTHNQRKIIEEAFKSGIISCLTATPTLAAGVNLPARRVLVRDIKRWDDGMSRPLPVMEIRQMLGRAGRPKYDDFGEAWVLCKGTDGW
;
A
#
# COMPACT_ATOMS: atom_id res chain seq x y z
N MET A 1 12.81 25.50 -8.38
CA MET A 1 11.90 24.56 -7.66
C MET A 1 10.46 24.53 -8.19
N ALA A 2 9.98 25.50 -9.00
CA ALA A 2 8.65 25.43 -9.63
C ALA A 2 8.59 24.50 -10.86
N ASP A 3 9.73 24.04 -11.36
CA ASP A 3 9.87 23.32 -12.66
C ASP A 3 9.83 21.77 -12.52
N GLU A 4 9.74 21.23 -11.31
CA GLU A 4 9.79 19.79 -11.09
C GLU A 4 8.42 19.09 -11.17
N THR A 5 7.32 19.84 -11.10
CA THR A 5 5.96 19.32 -11.17
C THR A 5 5.27 19.73 -12.48
N MET A 6 4.34 18.90 -12.94
CA MET A 6 3.54 19.11 -14.16
C MET A 6 2.07 19.22 -13.78
N SER A 7 1.30 20.13 -14.39
CA SER A 7 -0.14 20.17 -14.20
C SER A 7 -0.80 18.95 -14.85
N VAL A 8 -1.85 18.43 -14.24
CA VAL A 8 -2.68 17.39 -14.85
C VAL A 8 -3.37 17.91 -16.12
N ASP A 9 -3.63 19.21 -16.22
CA ASP A 9 -4.21 19.82 -17.42
C ASP A 9 -3.29 19.79 -18.62
N ASP A 10 -1.98 19.72 -18.41
CA ASP A 10 -0.97 19.64 -19.48
C ASP A 10 -0.80 18.21 -20.04
N LEU A 11 -1.48 17.21 -19.46
CA LEU A 11 -1.38 15.83 -19.90
C LEU A 11 -2.12 15.64 -21.25
N ASP A 12 -1.48 14.92 -22.15
CA ASP A 12 -2.11 14.44 -23.38
C ASP A 12 -3.03 13.24 -23.08
N LEU A 13 -4.14 13.57 -22.44
CA LEU A 13 -5.23 12.69 -22.07
C LEU A 13 -6.58 13.34 -22.37
N PRO A 14 -7.67 12.58 -22.56
CA PRO A 14 -9.01 13.16 -22.72
C PRO A 14 -9.37 14.09 -21.56
N GLU A 15 -10.00 15.23 -21.88
CA GLU A 15 -10.41 16.24 -20.90
C GLU A 15 -11.17 15.64 -19.70
N LYS A 16 -12.09 14.71 -19.97
CA LYS A 16 -12.83 14.01 -18.91
C LYS A 16 -11.92 13.25 -17.92
N ALA A 17 -10.80 12.69 -18.40
CA ALA A 17 -9.83 12.01 -17.54
C ALA A 17 -9.07 13.00 -16.66
N ARG A 18 -8.61 14.11 -17.23
CA ARG A 18 -7.91 15.18 -16.51
C ARG A 18 -8.80 15.80 -15.44
N ARG A 19 -10.04 16.13 -15.78
CA ARG A 19 -11.03 16.64 -14.82
C ARG A 19 -11.32 15.63 -13.70
N PHE A 20 -11.43 14.35 -14.03
CA PHE A 20 -11.65 13.31 -13.01
C PHE A 20 -10.50 13.26 -12.00
N PHE A 21 -9.25 13.32 -12.45
CA PHE A 21 -8.10 13.35 -11.55
C PHE A 21 -8.10 14.59 -10.65
N ALA A 22 -8.38 15.77 -11.21
CA ALA A 22 -8.42 17.01 -10.46
C ALA A 22 -9.59 17.08 -9.46
N GLU A 23 -10.82 16.82 -9.92
CA GLU A 23 -12.03 17.07 -9.15
C GLU A 23 -12.39 15.92 -8.19
N GLN A 24 -12.22 14.65 -8.63
CA GLN A 24 -12.61 13.49 -7.83
C GLN A 24 -11.49 12.96 -6.94
N TRP A 25 -10.24 12.98 -7.43
CA TRP A 25 -9.09 12.51 -6.66
C TRP A 25 -8.27 13.64 -6.04
N GLY A 26 -8.54 14.90 -6.37
CA GLY A 26 -7.82 16.07 -5.86
C GLY A 26 -6.36 16.11 -6.32
N ILE A 27 -6.08 15.59 -7.53
CA ILE A 27 -4.74 15.55 -8.11
C ILE A 27 -4.64 16.63 -9.18
N GLU A 28 -4.14 17.80 -8.81
CA GLU A 28 -3.95 18.93 -9.72
C GLU A 28 -2.56 18.92 -10.39
N ARG A 29 -1.57 18.38 -9.71
CA ARG A 29 -0.17 18.36 -10.16
C ARG A 29 0.46 16.99 -9.94
N LEU A 30 1.28 16.58 -10.91
CA LEU A 30 2.07 15.36 -10.82
C LEU A 30 3.31 15.58 -9.94
N HIS A 31 3.63 14.56 -9.16
CA HIS A 31 4.90 14.50 -8.45
C HIS A 31 6.09 14.26 -9.39
N PRO A 32 7.31 14.64 -9.02
CA PRO A 32 8.48 14.51 -9.90
C PRO A 32 8.66 13.14 -10.56
N PRO A 33 8.58 12.00 -9.84
CA PRO A 33 8.72 10.70 -10.49
C PRO A 33 7.53 10.34 -11.40
N GLN A 34 6.35 10.89 -11.15
CA GLN A 34 5.21 10.74 -12.05
C GLN A 34 5.45 11.50 -13.36
N LYS A 35 5.91 12.76 -13.27
CA LYS A 35 6.31 13.57 -14.45
C LYS A 35 7.40 12.87 -15.27
N GLN A 36 8.46 12.35 -14.63
CA GLN A 36 9.52 11.62 -15.31
C GLN A 36 9.04 10.39 -16.08
N SER A 37 7.94 9.79 -15.62
CA SER A 37 7.36 8.59 -16.23
C SER A 37 6.48 8.89 -17.44
N ILE A 38 6.05 10.15 -17.67
CA ILE A 38 5.09 10.51 -18.73
C ILE A 38 5.67 10.26 -20.11
N GLU A 39 6.86 10.77 -20.39
CA GLU A 39 7.45 10.67 -21.72
C GLU A 39 7.59 9.22 -22.20
N PRO A 40 8.27 8.30 -21.48
CA PRO A 40 8.41 6.93 -21.95
C PRO A 40 7.05 6.23 -22.08
N ILE A 41 6.13 6.45 -21.14
CA ILE A 41 4.82 5.79 -21.15
C ILE A 41 3.95 6.31 -22.30
N PHE A 42 3.93 7.61 -22.54
CA PHE A 42 3.10 8.23 -23.57
C PHE A 42 3.69 8.05 -24.98
N THR A 43 4.95 7.68 -25.11
CA THR A 43 5.56 7.27 -26.38
C THR A 43 5.45 5.76 -26.66
N GLY A 44 4.69 5.02 -25.81
CA GLY A 44 4.42 3.59 -26.00
C GLY A 44 5.56 2.66 -25.55
N LYS A 45 6.61 3.18 -24.92
CA LYS A 45 7.71 2.36 -24.41
C LYS A 45 7.29 1.63 -23.16
N SER A 46 7.79 0.40 -22.99
CA SER A 46 7.71 -0.30 -21.72
C SER A 46 8.53 0.40 -20.64
N ALA A 47 8.08 0.39 -19.40
CA ALA A 47 8.76 1.10 -18.30
C ALA A 47 8.77 0.27 -17.01
N LEU A 48 9.92 0.25 -16.32
CA LEU A 48 10.04 -0.21 -14.94
C LEU A 48 10.17 1.01 -14.02
N ILE A 49 9.15 1.20 -13.18
CA ILE A 49 9.05 2.34 -12.27
C ILE A 49 9.36 1.88 -10.86
N ALA A 50 10.58 2.17 -10.40
CA ALA A 50 11.10 1.77 -9.11
C ALA A 50 11.15 2.98 -8.16
N ILE A 51 10.04 3.26 -7.50
CA ILE A 51 9.88 4.41 -6.60
C ILE A 51 9.26 3.96 -5.27
N PRO A 52 9.45 4.69 -4.16
CA PRO A 52 8.95 4.30 -2.84
C PRO A 52 7.43 4.08 -2.81
N THR A 53 6.96 3.33 -1.81
CA THR A 53 5.52 3.24 -1.51
C THR A 53 4.94 4.62 -1.17
N ALA A 54 3.64 4.80 -1.42
CA ALA A 54 2.92 6.07 -1.25
C ALA A 54 3.37 7.24 -2.16
N SER A 55 4.18 6.99 -3.22
CA SER A 55 4.57 8.01 -4.21
C SER A 55 3.63 8.10 -5.41
N GLY A 56 2.46 7.43 -5.36
CA GLY A 56 1.45 7.52 -6.41
C GLY A 56 1.76 6.71 -7.68
N LYS A 57 2.42 5.55 -7.56
CA LYS A 57 2.73 4.63 -8.68
C LYS A 57 1.52 4.25 -9.52
N SER A 58 0.40 3.93 -8.86
CA SER A 58 -0.82 3.49 -9.54
C SER A 58 -1.35 4.54 -10.53
N LEU A 59 -1.23 5.84 -10.20
CA LEU A 59 -1.63 6.92 -11.11
C LEU A 59 -0.86 6.87 -12.43
N ILE A 60 0.45 6.57 -12.38
CA ILE A 60 1.29 6.43 -13.58
C ILE A 60 0.73 5.34 -14.51
N ALA A 61 0.40 4.18 -13.93
CA ALA A 61 -0.19 3.08 -14.69
C ALA A 61 -1.57 3.45 -15.26
N TYR A 62 -2.40 4.15 -14.48
CA TYR A 62 -3.72 4.59 -14.95
C TYR A 62 -3.61 5.58 -16.12
N MET A 63 -2.70 6.54 -16.05
CA MET A 63 -2.42 7.46 -17.16
C MET A 63 -1.99 6.71 -18.42
N GLY A 64 -1.09 5.73 -18.29
CA GLY A 64 -0.67 4.88 -19.41
C GLY A 64 -1.82 4.08 -20.02
N ILE A 65 -2.65 3.45 -19.18
CA ILE A 65 -3.84 2.72 -19.64
C ILE A 65 -4.80 3.64 -20.40
N LEU A 66 -5.13 4.79 -19.82
CA LEU A 66 -6.07 5.74 -20.45
C LEU A 66 -5.55 6.27 -21.79
N ARG A 67 -4.27 6.63 -21.83
CA ARG A 67 -3.62 7.05 -23.08
C ARG A 67 -3.74 5.98 -24.15
N LYS A 68 -3.39 4.74 -23.77
CA LYS A 68 -3.42 3.60 -24.70
C LYS A 68 -4.82 3.29 -25.21
N LEU A 69 -5.78 3.13 -24.33
CA LEU A 69 -7.13 2.69 -24.69
C LEU A 69 -7.99 3.78 -25.35
N LEU A 70 -7.77 5.04 -25.01
CA LEU A 70 -8.64 6.15 -25.46
C LEU A 70 -8.07 6.97 -26.61
N LEU A 71 -6.75 6.97 -26.83
CA LEU A 71 -6.11 7.82 -27.83
C LEU A 71 -5.27 7.03 -28.84
N GLU A 72 -4.51 6.00 -28.42
CA GLU A 72 -3.56 5.33 -29.30
C GLU A 72 -4.15 4.07 -29.97
N ASP A 73 -4.75 3.18 -29.20
CA ASP A 73 -5.26 1.88 -29.67
C ASP A 73 -6.68 1.67 -29.14
N VAL A 74 -7.59 2.48 -29.68
CA VAL A 74 -9.00 2.50 -29.26
C VAL A 74 -9.66 1.16 -29.54
N GLY A 75 -10.32 0.59 -28.51
CA GLY A 75 -10.94 -0.73 -28.55
C GLY A 75 -10.00 -1.88 -28.21
N SER A 76 -8.73 -1.58 -27.90
CA SER A 76 -7.82 -2.55 -27.26
C SER A 76 -8.14 -2.77 -25.78
N LYS A 77 -7.39 -3.64 -25.10
CA LYS A 77 -7.60 -4.02 -23.71
C LYS A 77 -6.35 -3.83 -22.88
N ALA A 78 -6.57 -3.51 -21.59
CA ALA A 78 -5.52 -3.47 -20.56
C ALA A 78 -5.63 -4.65 -19.61
N VAL A 79 -4.50 -5.18 -19.16
CA VAL A 79 -4.41 -6.15 -18.05
C VAL A 79 -3.62 -5.54 -16.91
N TYR A 80 -4.25 -5.45 -15.73
CA TYR A 80 -3.63 -4.97 -14.50
C TYR A 80 -3.40 -6.15 -13.54
N ILE A 81 -2.15 -6.55 -13.39
CA ILE A 81 -1.74 -7.71 -12.60
C ILE A 81 -1.35 -7.27 -11.20
N VAL A 82 -1.92 -7.93 -10.20
CA VAL A 82 -1.60 -7.68 -8.78
C VAL A 82 -1.30 -9.00 -8.06
N PRO A 83 -0.48 -8.98 -7.01
CA PRO A 83 -0.08 -10.21 -6.32
C PRO A 83 -1.12 -10.76 -5.34
N LEU A 84 -2.10 -9.97 -4.94
CA LEU A 84 -3.04 -10.29 -3.85
C LEU A 84 -4.49 -10.00 -4.23
N LYS A 85 -5.42 -10.88 -3.83
CA LYS A 85 -6.86 -10.69 -4.05
C LYS A 85 -7.38 -9.38 -3.44
N ALA A 86 -6.89 -9.00 -2.26
CA ALA A 86 -7.29 -7.75 -1.61
C ALA A 86 -6.88 -6.52 -2.44
N LEU A 87 -5.65 -6.52 -2.97
CA LEU A 87 -5.16 -5.46 -3.86
C LEU A 87 -5.91 -5.44 -5.18
N ALA A 88 -6.29 -6.62 -5.72
CA ALA A 88 -7.13 -6.70 -6.91
C ALA A 88 -8.49 -6.03 -6.70
N THR A 89 -9.11 -6.25 -5.54
CA THR A 89 -10.38 -5.61 -5.21
C THR A 89 -10.23 -4.10 -5.07
N GLU A 90 -9.18 -3.61 -4.39
CA GLU A 90 -8.88 -2.18 -4.26
C GLU A 90 -8.69 -1.52 -5.64
N LYS A 91 -7.85 -2.10 -6.49
CA LYS A 91 -7.59 -1.57 -7.84
C LYS A 91 -8.83 -1.65 -8.75
N TYR A 92 -9.61 -2.68 -8.60
CA TYR A 92 -10.89 -2.80 -9.30
C TYR A 92 -11.88 -1.69 -8.88
N GLU A 93 -11.99 -1.36 -7.58
CA GLU A 93 -12.85 -0.29 -7.08
C GLU A 93 -12.36 1.08 -7.59
N GLU A 94 -11.05 1.38 -7.51
CA GLU A 94 -10.45 2.61 -8.04
C GLU A 94 -10.71 2.76 -9.54
N LEU A 95 -10.40 1.74 -10.34
CA LEU A 95 -10.57 1.75 -11.79
C LEU A 95 -12.05 1.77 -12.18
N THR A 96 -12.96 1.18 -11.39
CA THR A 96 -14.40 1.24 -11.66
C THR A 96 -14.94 2.66 -11.51
N GLN A 97 -14.46 3.44 -10.56
CA GLN A 97 -14.82 4.85 -10.43
C GLN A 97 -14.39 5.64 -11.69
N LEU A 98 -13.13 5.44 -12.09
CA LEU A 98 -12.56 6.06 -13.28
C LEU A 98 -13.27 5.60 -14.57
N GLY A 99 -13.55 4.31 -14.68
CA GLY A 99 -14.24 3.71 -15.82
C GLY A 99 -15.65 4.25 -16.01
N LYS A 100 -16.42 4.46 -14.94
CA LYS A 100 -17.75 5.09 -15.00
C LYS A 100 -17.70 6.49 -15.62
N ALA A 101 -16.69 7.29 -15.28
CA ALA A 101 -16.54 8.64 -15.84
C ALA A 101 -16.14 8.63 -17.33
N LEU A 102 -15.42 7.58 -17.77
CA LEU A 102 -14.82 7.50 -19.12
C LEU A 102 -15.49 6.47 -20.04
N ASN A 103 -16.60 5.85 -19.62
CA ASN A 103 -17.30 4.77 -20.32
C ASN A 103 -16.42 3.55 -20.62
N LEU A 104 -15.52 3.19 -19.69
CA LEU A 104 -14.72 2.00 -19.74
C LEU A 104 -15.29 0.92 -18.81
N THR A 105 -15.28 -0.32 -19.26
CA THR A 105 -15.77 -1.48 -18.49
C THR A 105 -14.59 -2.16 -17.79
N ILE A 106 -14.76 -2.44 -16.49
CA ILE A 106 -13.71 -3.03 -15.66
C ILE A 106 -14.12 -4.46 -15.28
N GLY A 107 -13.22 -5.41 -15.48
CA GLY A 107 -13.36 -6.80 -15.07
C GLY A 107 -12.49 -7.13 -13.86
N LEU A 108 -12.98 -7.96 -12.94
CA LEU A 108 -12.22 -8.47 -11.80
C LEU A 108 -11.98 -9.98 -11.96
N GLY A 109 -10.72 -10.38 -12.05
CA GLY A 109 -10.29 -11.77 -12.18
C GLY A 109 -9.61 -12.27 -10.90
N ILE A 110 -10.37 -12.84 -9.95
CA ILE A 110 -9.86 -13.44 -8.71
C ILE A 110 -10.49 -14.81 -8.48
N GLY A 111 -9.66 -15.84 -8.16
CA GLY A 111 -10.15 -17.20 -7.90
C GLY A 111 -10.63 -17.92 -9.16
N ASP A 112 -11.35 -19.03 -8.94
CA ASP A 112 -11.71 -20.01 -10.00
C ASP A 112 -13.15 -19.86 -10.55
N ALA A 113 -13.87 -18.79 -10.18
CA ALA A 113 -15.26 -18.64 -10.57
C ALA A 113 -15.43 -18.51 -12.08
N THR A 114 -16.07 -19.51 -12.69
CA THR A 114 -16.44 -19.57 -14.12
C THR A 114 -17.63 -18.66 -14.46
N SER A 115 -18.44 -18.29 -13.47
CA SER A 115 -19.64 -17.45 -13.65
C SER A 115 -19.34 -16.01 -14.13
N GLU A 116 -18.10 -15.55 -14.01
CA GLU A 116 -17.68 -14.21 -14.42
C GLU A 116 -17.01 -14.15 -15.80
N ALA A 117 -16.88 -15.29 -16.48
CA ALA A 117 -16.14 -15.39 -17.76
C ALA A 117 -16.65 -14.40 -18.82
N LYS A 118 -17.99 -14.20 -18.95
CA LYS A 118 -18.55 -13.23 -19.90
C LYS A 118 -18.16 -11.79 -19.58
N LYS A 119 -18.18 -11.39 -18.29
CA LYS A 119 -17.78 -10.04 -17.87
C LYS A 119 -16.29 -9.79 -18.09
N ILE A 120 -15.47 -10.79 -17.80
CA ILE A 120 -14.01 -10.75 -18.02
C ILE A 120 -13.68 -10.63 -19.51
N ASN A 121 -14.41 -11.36 -20.39
CA ASN A 121 -14.18 -11.33 -21.84
C ASN A 121 -14.60 -9.99 -22.48
N GLN A 122 -15.53 -9.28 -21.91
CA GLN A 122 -16.08 -8.03 -22.47
C GLN A 122 -15.51 -6.76 -21.84
N CYS A 123 -14.64 -6.85 -20.81
CA CYS A 123 -14.07 -5.67 -20.19
C CYS A 123 -12.95 -5.04 -21.01
N ASP A 124 -12.81 -3.71 -20.86
CA ASP A 124 -11.72 -2.93 -21.43
C ASP A 124 -10.46 -3.03 -20.56
N ILE A 125 -10.64 -3.11 -19.25
CA ILE A 125 -9.55 -3.24 -18.28
C ILE A 125 -9.83 -4.45 -17.39
N LEU A 126 -8.93 -5.44 -17.42
CA LEU A 126 -8.98 -6.60 -16.53
C LEU A 126 -8.01 -6.40 -15.37
N VAL A 127 -8.52 -6.33 -14.14
CA VAL A 127 -7.72 -6.41 -12.92
C VAL A 127 -7.71 -7.87 -12.44
N CYS A 128 -6.54 -8.47 -12.31
CA CYS A 128 -6.45 -9.89 -11.95
C CYS A 128 -5.20 -10.24 -11.12
N THR A 129 -5.26 -11.38 -10.43
CA THR A 129 -4.06 -11.96 -9.81
C THR A 129 -3.23 -12.73 -10.85
N SER A 130 -1.94 -12.95 -10.53
CA SER A 130 -1.02 -13.71 -11.41
C SER A 130 -1.54 -15.13 -11.69
N GLU A 131 -2.14 -15.79 -10.71
CA GLU A 131 -2.69 -17.15 -10.86
C GLU A 131 -3.89 -17.17 -11.82
N LYS A 132 -4.77 -16.15 -11.72
CA LYS A 132 -5.90 -16.03 -12.64
C LYS A 132 -5.45 -15.75 -14.06
N LEU A 133 -4.46 -14.87 -14.22
CA LEU A 133 -3.86 -14.56 -15.51
C LEU A 133 -3.25 -15.81 -16.17
N ASP A 134 -2.49 -16.62 -15.41
CA ASP A 134 -1.94 -17.88 -15.92
C ASP A 134 -3.04 -18.84 -16.40
N SER A 135 -4.15 -18.94 -15.66
CA SER A 135 -5.33 -19.70 -16.08
C SER A 135 -5.93 -19.16 -17.39
N LEU A 136 -6.08 -17.84 -17.56
CA LEU A 136 -6.61 -17.22 -18.77
C LEU A 136 -5.69 -17.43 -19.97
N ILE A 137 -4.39 -17.33 -19.80
CA ILE A 137 -3.40 -17.60 -20.86
C ILE A 137 -3.45 -19.08 -21.30
N ARG A 138 -3.45 -20.01 -20.33
CA ARG A 138 -3.50 -21.46 -20.64
C ARG A 138 -4.78 -21.85 -21.35
N ASN A 139 -5.90 -21.26 -20.99
CA ASN A 139 -7.20 -21.53 -21.59
C ASN A 139 -7.44 -20.75 -22.89
N ARG A 140 -6.46 -20.02 -23.41
CA ARG A 140 -6.56 -19.18 -24.63
C ARG A 140 -7.80 -18.28 -24.61
N SER A 141 -8.07 -17.65 -23.46
CA SER A 141 -9.23 -16.78 -23.27
C SER A 141 -9.25 -15.66 -24.30
N GLU A 142 -10.43 -15.38 -24.85
CA GLU A 142 -10.66 -14.25 -25.77
C GLU A 142 -10.26 -12.89 -25.15
N THR A 143 -10.31 -12.78 -23.81
CA THR A 143 -9.83 -11.60 -23.09
C THR A 143 -8.41 -11.21 -23.48
N MET A 144 -7.57 -12.20 -23.79
CA MET A 144 -6.18 -12.00 -24.14
C MET A 144 -5.95 -11.64 -25.61
N SER A 145 -7.00 -11.66 -26.46
CA SER A 145 -6.84 -11.50 -27.92
C SER A 145 -6.35 -10.11 -28.31
N ASN A 146 -6.87 -9.04 -27.69
CA ASN A 146 -6.62 -7.65 -28.06
C ASN A 146 -5.95 -6.84 -26.92
N VAL A 147 -5.05 -7.46 -26.16
CA VAL A 147 -4.30 -6.77 -25.08
C VAL A 147 -3.16 -5.97 -25.70
N SER A 148 -3.16 -4.66 -25.46
CA SER A 148 -2.14 -3.71 -25.92
C SER A 148 -1.31 -3.11 -24.80
N ILE A 149 -1.77 -3.18 -23.54
CA ILE A 149 -1.03 -2.71 -22.38
C ILE A 149 -1.17 -3.64 -21.19
N ILE A 150 -0.08 -3.88 -20.50
CA ILE A 150 0.04 -4.77 -19.35
C ILE A 150 0.68 -4.00 -18.20
N VAL A 151 0.00 -3.95 -17.06
CA VAL A 151 0.56 -3.40 -15.82
C VAL A 151 0.88 -4.54 -14.87
N ALA A 152 2.10 -4.58 -14.36
CA ALA A 152 2.53 -5.50 -13.30
C ALA A 152 2.79 -4.70 -12.02
N ASP A 153 1.83 -4.72 -11.09
CA ASP A 153 1.95 -4.01 -9.82
C ASP A 153 2.69 -4.84 -8.78
N GLU A 154 3.37 -4.16 -7.85
CA GLU A 154 4.25 -4.77 -6.83
C GLU A 154 5.27 -5.74 -7.45
N PHE A 155 5.87 -5.31 -8.57
CA PHE A 155 6.75 -6.11 -9.43
C PHE A 155 7.98 -6.68 -8.68
N HIS A 156 8.44 -6.05 -7.60
CA HIS A 156 9.51 -6.56 -6.74
C HIS A 156 9.18 -7.92 -6.09
N LEU A 157 7.91 -8.36 -6.10
CA LEU A 157 7.52 -9.69 -5.64
C LEU A 157 7.93 -10.82 -6.60
N LEU A 158 8.62 -10.53 -7.70
CA LEU A 158 9.37 -11.55 -8.45
C LEU A 158 10.33 -12.35 -7.55
N ASN A 159 10.85 -11.73 -6.49
CA ASN A 159 11.72 -12.39 -5.52
C ASN A 159 10.96 -13.22 -4.46
N ASP A 160 9.64 -13.24 -4.47
CA ASP A 160 8.82 -14.07 -3.57
C ASP A 160 8.84 -15.52 -4.06
N ALA A 161 9.30 -16.44 -3.21
CA ALA A 161 9.46 -17.86 -3.58
C ALA A 161 8.14 -18.54 -4.01
N SER A 162 7.00 -18.04 -3.55
CA SER A 162 5.68 -18.63 -3.85
C SER A 162 4.98 -17.99 -5.04
N ARG A 163 5.12 -16.68 -5.25
CA ARG A 163 4.37 -15.89 -6.25
C ARG A 163 5.25 -15.44 -7.43
N GLY A 164 6.52 -15.22 -7.17
CA GLY A 164 7.47 -14.75 -8.18
C GLY A 164 7.51 -15.62 -9.43
N PRO A 165 7.64 -16.95 -9.32
CA PRO A 165 7.67 -17.82 -10.48
C PRO A 165 6.44 -17.70 -11.39
N THR A 166 5.24 -17.57 -10.82
CA THR A 166 4.02 -17.41 -11.62
C THR A 166 4.00 -16.07 -12.35
N LEU A 167 4.39 -14.98 -11.71
CA LEU A 167 4.47 -13.67 -12.33
C LEU A 167 5.52 -13.63 -13.45
N GLU A 168 6.71 -14.18 -13.20
CA GLU A 168 7.79 -14.27 -14.19
C GLU A 168 7.39 -15.05 -15.45
N ILE A 169 6.79 -16.24 -15.26
CA ILE A 169 6.30 -17.07 -16.36
C ILE A 169 5.21 -16.34 -17.15
N ASN A 170 4.28 -15.68 -16.47
CA ASN A 170 3.21 -14.93 -17.14
C ASN A 170 3.75 -13.79 -17.99
N LEU A 171 4.65 -12.97 -17.45
CA LEU A 171 5.25 -11.87 -18.20
C LEU A 171 6.09 -12.38 -19.37
N THR A 172 6.85 -13.46 -19.19
CA THR A 172 7.60 -14.09 -20.28
C THR A 172 6.67 -14.57 -21.39
N LYS A 173 5.56 -15.27 -21.06
CA LYS A 173 4.56 -15.70 -22.02
C LYS A 173 3.91 -14.51 -22.73
N LEU A 174 3.55 -13.45 -22.00
CA LEU A 174 2.91 -12.28 -22.57
C LEU A 174 3.84 -11.54 -23.54
N ARG A 175 5.11 -11.37 -23.21
CA ARG A 175 6.10 -10.79 -24.12
C ARG A 175 6.23 -11.58 -25.42
N TYR A 176 6.14 -12.90 -25.35
CA TYR A 176 6.15 -13.75 -26.54
C TYR A 176 4.85 -13.68 -27.34
N LEU A 177 3.69 -13.76 -26.66
CA LEU A 177 2.38 -13.81 -27.30
C LEU A 177 1.89 -12.42 -27.77
N LYS A 178 2.36 -11.36 -27.14
CA LYS A 178 1.97 -9.96 -27.38
C LYS A 178 3.22 -9.05 -27.46
N PRO A 179 4.08 -9.25 -28.48
CA PRO A 179 5.37 -8.55 -28.55
C PRO A 179 5.23 -7.02 -28.66
N ASN A 180 4.09 -6.53 -29.14
CA ASN A 180 3.79 -5.11 -29.29
C ASN A 180 3.04 -4.52 -28.07
N ALA A 181 2.69 -5.33 -27.06
CA ALA A 181 2.03 -4.81 -25.87
C ALA A 181 3.03 -4.05 -25.00
N GLN A 182 2.64 -2.85 -24.60
CA GLN A 182 3.41 -2.04 -23.66
C GLN A 182 3.34 -2.65 -22.26
N ILE A 183 4.48 -2.76 -21.56
CA ILE A 183 4.55 -3.25 -20.19
C ILE A 183 4.93 -2.13 -19.25
N ILE A 184 4.11 -1.87 -18.23
CA ILE A 184 4.39 -0.95 -17.14
C ILE A 184 4.55 -1.76 -15.86
N ALA A 185 5.77 -1.89 -15.37
CA ALA A 185 6.08 -2.59 -14.12
C ALA A 185 6.24 -1.56 -12.98
N LEU A 186 5.39 -1.67 -11.96
CA LEU A 186 5.43 -0.81 -10.77
C LEU A 186 6.11 -1.54 -9.63
N SER A 187 7.20 -0.99 -9.12
CA SER A 187 8.04 -1.62 -8.11
C SER A 187 8.34 -0.67 -6.94
N ALA A 188 8.57 -1.24 -5.77
CA ALA A 188 9.39 -0.56 -4.77
C ALA A 188 10.84 -0.53 -5.24
N THR A 189 11.66 0.34 -4.66
CA THR A 189 13.10 0.42 -4.97
C THR A 189 13.80 -0.88 -4.57
N VAL A 190 14.41 -1.58 -5.53
CA VAL A 190 15.18 -2.83 -5.33
C VAL A 190 16.57 -2.69 -5.92
N GLY A 191 17.54 -3.47 -5.42
CA GLY A 191 18.95 -3.34 -5.80
C GLY A 191 19.26 -3.71 -7.25
N ASN A 192 18.48 -4.57 -7.89
CA ASN A 192 18.71 -5.10 -9.23
C ASN A 192 17.75 -4.52 -10.31
N CYS A 193 17.28 -3.31 -10.13
CA CYS A 193 16.35 -2.66 -11.08
C CYS A 193 16.88 -2.64 -12.52
N ASN A 194 18.20 -2.43 -12.72
CA ASN A 194 18.80 -2.40 -14.06
C ASN A 194 18.67 -3.74 -14.79
N GLU A 195 18.88 -4.87 -14.08
CA GLU A 195 18.76 -6.21 -14.65
C GLU A 195 17.29 -6.52 -15.02
N LEU A 196 16.37 -6.15 -14.14
CA LEU A 196 14.95 -6.31 -14.35
C LEU A 196 14.43 -5.47 -15.52
N ALA A 197 14.87 -4.22 -15.65
CA ALA A 197 14.53 -3.36 -16.76
C ALA A 197 15.03 -3.92 -18.10
N LYS A 198 16.28 -4.41 -18.14
CA LYS A 198 16.84 -5.09 -19.33
C LYS A 198 16.04 -6.36 -19.67
N TRP A 199 15.68 -7.15 -18.67
CA TRP A 199 14.88 -8.35 -18.88
C TRP A 199 13.50 -8.03 -19.46
N LEU A 200 12.85 -6.94 -19.03
CA LEU A 200 11.57 -6.47 -19.56
C LEU A 200 11.70 -5.72 -20.89
N ASP A 201 12.90 -5.37 -21.36
CA ASP A 201 13.13 -4.42 -22.43
C ASP A 201 12.38 -3.08 -22.18
N ALA A 202 12.58 -2.55 -20.98
CA ALA A 202 11.85 -1.42 -20.45
C ALA A 202 12.78 -0.26 -20.05
N GLU A 203 12.32 0.97 -20.23
CA GLU A 203 12.99 2.13 -19.65
C GLU A 203 12.89 2.11 -18.12
N LEU A 204 13.99 2.44 -17.47
CA LEU A 204 14.09 2.41 -16.01
C LEU A 204 13.92 3.81 -15.43
N ILE A 205 12.90 3.99 -14.59
CA ILE A 205 12.67 5.21 -13.81
C ILE A 205 12.90 4.88 -12.34
N ILE A 206 13.94 5.47 -11.75
CA ILE A 206 14.26 5.32 -10.32
C ILE A 206 14.15 6.68 -9.65
N SER A 207 13.51 6.71 -8.49
CA SER A 207 13.49 7.89 -7.64
C SER A 207 13.33 7.50 -6.19
N ASP A 208 14.01 8.20 -5.30
CA ASP A 208 13.85 8.09 -3.85
C ASP A 208 12.86 9.14 -3.31
N TRP A 209 12.22 9.89 -4.20
CA TRP A 209 11.28 10.92 -3.84
C TRP A 209 10.07 10.38 -3.06
N ARG A 210 9.69 11.11 -2.03
CA ARG A 210 8.49 10.84 -1.22
C ARG A 210 7.67 12.12 -1.03
N PRO A 211 6.32 12.01 -0.94
CA PRO A 211 5.47 13.17 -0.65
C PRO A 211 5.67 13.69 0.79
N VAL A 212 6.09 12.82 1.71
CA VAL A 212 6.34 13.14 3.12
C VAL A 212 7.72 12.61 3.50
N ALA A 213 8.54 13.42 4.15
CA ALA A 213 9.84 13.00 4.66
C ALA A 213 9.67 11.84 5.66
N LEU A 214 10.60 10.90 5.67
CA LEU A 214 10.54 9.71 6.52
C LEU A 214 11.83 9.58 7.34
N GLU A 215 11.66 9.62 8.66
CA GLU A 215 12.74 9.38 9.61
C GLU A 215 12.72 7.93 10.08
N TYR A 216 13.80 7.22 9.86
CA TYR A 216 14.02 5.86 10.34
C TYR A 216 14.78 5.88 11.64
N SER A 217 14.26 5.19 12.67
CA SER A 217 14.88 5.14 14.00
C SER A 217 14.90 3.72 14.54
N THR A 218 15.95 3.39 15.29
CA THR A 218 15.98 2.24 16.17
C THR A 218 15.41 2.64 17.53
N TYR A 219 14.61 1.74 18.11
CA TYR A 219 13.95 1.94 19.41
C TYR A 219 14.35 0.79 20.33
N HIS A 220 15.10 1.07 21.37
CA HIS A 220 15.61 0.09 22.34
C HIS A 220 15.61 0.66 23.74
N ASP A 221 15.10 -0.09 24.70
CA ASP A 221 15.06 0.31 26.13
C ASP A 221 14.50 1.73 26.38
N LEU A 222 13.50 2.13 25.61
CA LEU A 222 12.91 3.47 25.55
C LEU A 222 13.83 4.55 24.95
N HIS A 223 15.02 4.20 24.51
CA HIS A 223 15.91 5.08 23.76
C HIS A 223 15.58 5.03 22.27
N LEU A 224 15.32 6.18 21.69
CA LEU A 224 15.05 6.37 20.27
C LEU A 224 16.28 6.99 19.61
N GLU A 225 16.87 6.27 18.67
CA GLU A 225 18.03 6.72 17.93
C GLU A 225 17.72 6.83 16.42
N PRO A 226 17.61 8.06 15.90
CA PRO A 226 17.44 8.30 14.48
C PRO A 226 18.65 7.82 13.68
N ARG A 227 18.42 7.12 12.56
CA ARG A 227 19.46 6.50 11.72
C ARG A 227 19.54 7.10 10.33
N LEU A 228 18.41 7.46 9.77
CA LEU A 228 18.32 7.94 8.39
C LEU A 228 17.09 8.83 8.25
N VAL A 229 17.23 9.92 7.51
CA VAL A 229 16.10 10.70 6.99
C VAL A 229 16.06 10.59 5.48
N GLN A 230 14.96 10.06 4.96
CA GLN A 230 14.64 10.13 3.54
C GLN A 230 13.88 11.43 3.30
N SER A 231 14.50 12.36 2.58
CA SER A 231 13.95 13.70 2.33
C SER A 231 12.70 13.67 1.46
N SER A 232 11.87 14.70 1.60
CA SER A 232 10.70 14.93 0.74
C SER A 232 10.94 16.15 -0.15
N ALA A 233 10.08 16.32 -1.16
CA ALA A 233 10.06 17.51 -2.00
C ALA A 233 9.74 18.82 -1.23
N ARG A 234 9.23 18.73 0.00
CA ARG A 234 8.91 19.89 0.84
C ARG A 234 10.11 20.43 1.59
N SER A 235 11.20 19.67 1.70
CA SER A 235 12.45 20.10 2.33
C SER A 235 13.56 20.14 1.29
N SER A 236 14.02 21.34 0.95
CA SER A 236 15.17 21.60 0.06
C SER A 236 16.51 21.27 0.72
N GLU A 237 16.54 20.88 1.96
CA GLU A 237 17.73 20.46 2.68
C GLU A 237 17.66 18.96 2.99
N PRO A 238 18.77 18.20 2.90
CA PRO A 238 18.83 16.88 3.47
C PRO A 238 18.40 16.99 4.93
N GLY A 239 17.29 16.35 5.30
CA GLY A 239 16.74 16.48 6.64
C GLY A 239 17.81 16.12 7.67
N ASN A 240 18.16 17.07 8.53
CA ASN A 240 19.06 16.80 9.64
C ASN A 240 18.41 15.72 10.51
N LEU A 241 19.18 14.70 10.84
CA LEU A 241 18.78 13.72 11.85
C LEU A 241 18.46 14.45 13.15
N LYS A 242 17.30 14.16 13.73
CA LYS A 242 16.99 14.63 15.07
C LYS A 242 17.99 14.05 16.08
N PRO A 243 18.27 14.74 17.18
CA PRO A 243 19.09 14.16 18.25
C PRO A 243 18.40 12.90 18.81
N PRO A 244 19.18 11.89 19.24
CA PRO A 244 18.64 10.79 20.02
C PRO A 244 17.89 11.30 21.25
N ARG A 245 16.81 10.58 21.62
CA ARG A 245 16.01 10.95 22.80
C ARG A 245 15.52 9.73 23.57
N ASP A 246 15.33 9.91 24.86
CA ASP A 246 14.69 8.93 25.71
C ASP A 246 13.19 9.19 25.81
N LEU A 247 12.40 8.14 25.72
CA LEU A 247 10.97 8.18 25.97
C LEU A 247 10.70 7.90 27.45
N VAL A 248 9.74 8.61 28.00
CA VAL A 248 9.38 8.47 29.43
C VAL A 248 8.30 7.42 29.60
N GLY A 249 8.55 6.42 30.43
CA GLY A 249 7.55 5.40 30.72
C GLY A 249 8.13 4.07 31.22
N PRO A 250 7.28 3.04 31.38
CA PRO A 250 7.71 1.73 31.88
C PRO A 250 8.41 0.92 30.79
N LYS A 251 9.67 0.54 31.01
CA LYS A 251 10.46 -0.32 30.11
C LYS A 251 9.78 -1.68 29.78
N SER A 252 8.92 -2.17 30.67
CA SER A 252 8.15 -3.40 30.45
C SER A 252 7.05 -3.29 29.38
N HIS A 253 6.76 -2.06 28.91
CA HIS A 253 5.68 -1.80 27.96
C HIS A 253 6.11 -0.81 26.85
N PRO A 254 7.14 -1.14 26.05
CA PRO A 254 7.70 -0.21 25.08
C PRO A 254 6.69 0.23 24.00
N THR A 255 5.78 -0.65 23.60
CA THR A 255 4.72 -0.33 22.63
C THR A 255 3.70 0.67 23.17
N TRP A 256 3.40 0.60 24.48
CA TRP A 256 2.56 1.61 25.11
C TRP A 256 3.25 2.97 25.14
N VAL A 257 4.53 3.01 25.52
CA VAL A 257 5.30 4.25 25.58
C VAL A 257 5.38 4.89 24.18
N ALA A 258 5.59 4.08 23.13
CA ALA A 258 5.57 4.55 21.76
C ALA A 258 4.18 5.08 21.35
N LEU A 259 3.09 4.45 21.79
CA LEU A 259 1.74 4.92 21.52
C LEU A 259 1.44 6.20 22.28
N GLU A 260 1.80 6.30 23.55
CA GLU A 260 1.59 7.50 24.38
C GLU A 260 2.29 8.71 23.78
N ASP A 261 3.56 8.60 23.42
CA ASP A 261 4.33 9.65 22.72
C ASP A 261 3.71 10.03 21.35
N THR A 262 3.09 9.06 20.68
CA THR A 262 2.37 9.32 19.43
C THR A 262 1.06 10.08 19.65
N LEU A 263 0.31 9.74 20.69
CA LEU A 263 -0.93 10.41 21.07
C LEU A 263 -0.68 11.85 21.53
N ASP A 264 0.40 12.07 22.29
CA ASP A 264 0.81 13.40 22.74
C ASP A 264 1.19 14.31 21.54
N SER A 265 1.69 13.73 20.46
CA SER A 265 1.90 14.42 19.18
C SER A 265 0.68 14.43 18.25
N GLN A 266 -0.51 14.11 18.76
CA GLN A 266 -1.78 14.03 18.00
C GLN A 266 -1.71 13.12 16.76
N GLY A 267 -0.84 12.12 16.78
CA GLY A 267 -0.62 11.18 15.71
C GLY A 267 -1.41 9.88 15.86
N GLN A 268 -1.30 9.04 14.83
CA GLN A 268 -1.76 7.65 14.84
C GLN A 268 -0.57 6.71 14.76
N LEU A 269 -0.65 5.57 15.47
CA LEU A 269 0.38 4.55 15.48
C LEU A 269 -0.08 3.28 14.77
N LEU A 270 0.71 2.80 13.81
CA LEU A 270 0.55 1.48 13.20
C LEU A 270 1.67 0.57 13.71
N ILE A 271 1.31 -0.54 14.35
CA ILE A 271 2.27 -1.51 14.92
C ILE A 271 2.24 -2.79 14.12
N PHE A 272 3.36 -3.21 13.56
CA PHE A 272 3.51 -4.50 12.92
C PHE A 272 4.05 -5.56 13.89
N VAL A 273 3.37 -6.70 13.92
CA VAL A 273 3.68 -7.84 14.80
C VAL A 273 3.70 -9.15 14.01
N GLY A 274 4.47 -10.13 14.46
CA GLY A 274 4.75 -11.35 13.71
C GLY A 274 3.56 -12.32 13.56
N THR A 275 2.54 -12.29 14.43
CA THR A 275 1.43 -13.27 14.42
C THR A 275 0.07 -12.62 14.63
N ARG A 276 -1.01 -13.29 14.17
CA ARG A 276 -2.41 -12.87 14.41
C ARG A 276 -2.73 -12.73 15.88
N LYS A 277 -2.35 -13.75 16.69
CA LYS A 277 -2.54 -13.73 18.15
C LYS A 277 -1.81 -12.56 18.81
N SER A 278 -0.62 -12.23 18.34
CA SER A 278 0.12 -11.06 18.81
C SER A 278 -0.60 -9.76 18.48
N ALA A 279 -1.18 -9.65 17.28
CA ALA A 279 -1.94 -8.46 16.89
C ALA A 279 -3.17 -8.26 17.79
N GLU A 280 -3.97 -9.30 18.00
CA GLU A 280 -5.14 -9.28 18.89
C GLU A 280 -4.76 -8.90 20.33
N SER A 281 -3.75 -9.61 20.88
CA SER A 281 -3.30 -9.40 22.28
C SER A 281 -2.73 -8.00 22.51
N GLU A 282 -1.96 -7.49 21.56
CA GLU A 282 -1.35 -6.16 21.68
C GLU A 282 -2.41 -5.06 21.59
N ALA A 283 -3.33 -5.14 20.61
CA ALA A 283 -4.45 -4.22 20.49
C ALA A 283 -5.26 -4.15 21.80
N LEU A 284 -5.59 -5.29 22.37
CA LEU A 284 -6.37 -5.37 23.62
C LEU A 284 -5.65 -4.76 24.82
N LYS A 285 -4.34 -5.01 24.95
CA LYS A 285 -3.52 -4.40 26.01
C LYS A 285 -3.46 -2.89 25.89
N LEU A 286 -3.28 -2.39 24.68
CA LEU A 286 -3.21 -0.97 24.40
C LEU A 286 -4.58 -0.30 24.58
N SER A 287 -5.68 -0.95 24.18
CA SER A 287 -7.04 -0.46 24.35
C SER A 287 -7.33 -0.05 25.78
N LYS A 288 -7.06 -0.93 26.75
CA LYS A 288 -7.29 -0.67 28.18
C LYS A 288 -6.54 0.57 28.69
N ARG A 289 -5.34 0.81 28.15
CA ARG A 289 -4.51 1.96 28.53
C ARG A 289 -4.97 3.25 27.88
N VAL A 290 -5.31 3.20 26.59
CA VAL A 290 -5.86 4.35 25.84
C VAL A 290 -7.20 4.77 26.46
N GLN A 291 -8.08 3.83 26.75
CA GLN A 291 -9.36 4.09 27.41
C GLN A 291 -9.16 4.82 28.74
N LYS A 292 -8.22 4.35 29.57
CA LYS A 292 -7.88 5.00 30.86
C LYS A 292 -7.34 6.42 30.69
N LYS A 293 -6.52 6.66 29.65
CA LYS A 293 -5.97 8.00 29.34
C LYS A 293 -7.09 8.91 28.84
N LEU A 294 -7.86 8.49 27.85
CA LEU A 294 -8.92 9.29 27.24
C LEU A 294 -10.07 9.61 28.19
N SER A 295 -10.43 8.68 29.10
CA SER A 295 -11.46 8.95 30.14
C SER A 295 -11.08 10.13 31.06
N LYS A 296 -9.78 10.45 31.15
CA LYS A 296 -9.30 11.58 31.95
C LYS A 296 -9.10 12.86 31.15
N GLU A 297 -8.58 12.73 29.93
CA GLU A 297 -8.11 13.85 29.12
C GLU A 297 -9.12 14.33 28.07
N ASN A 298 -9.88 13.39 27.50
CA ASN A 298 -10.83 13.69 26.41
C ASN A 298 -11.94 12.63 26.32
N PRO A 299 -12.92 12.62 27.24
CA PRO A 299 -13.98 11.63 27.27
C PRO A 299 -14.88 11.64 26.02
N GLU A 300 -15.01 12.78 25.33
CA GLU A 300 -15.83 12.92 24.11
C GLU A 300 -15.32 12.02 22.96
N LYS A 301 -14.01 11.73 22.93
CA LYS A 301 -13.47 10.77 21.94
C LYS A 301 -13.99 9.36 22.13
N LEU A 302 -14.40 8.98 23.33
CA LEU A 302 -14.96 7.64 23.57
C LEU A 302 -16.31 7.44 22.88
N ASP A 303 -17.08 8.50 22.70
CA ASP A 303 -18.38 8.44 22.02
C ASP A 303 -18.22 8.16 20.51
N LEU A 304 -17.13 8.64 19.90
CA LEU A 304 -16.83 8.36 18.49
C LEU A 304 -16.59 6.86 18.24
N PHE A 305 -16.02 6.16 19.21
CA PHE A 305 -15.77 4.72 19.10
C PHE A 305 -17.07 3.91 19.09
N SER A 306 -18.10 4.39 19.77
CA SER A 306 -19.41 3.71 19.86
C SER A 306 -20.05 3.52 18.48
N ASN A 307 -19.88 4.46 17.56
CA ASN A 307 -20.39 4.35 16.18
C ASN A 307 -19.67 3.23 15.40
N VAL A 308 -18.35 3.11 15.58
CA VAL A 308 -17.56 2.05 14.93
C VAL A 308 -17.91 0.68 15.53
N VAL A 309 -18.10 0.62 16.85
CA VAL A 309 -18.56 -0.58 17.55
C VAL A 309 -19.89 -1.06 17.03
N ALA A 310 -20.89 -0.16 16.93
CA ALA A 310 -22.22 -0.47 16.41
C ALA A 310 -22.18 -1.03 14.98
N SER A 311 -21.26 -0.52 14.13
CA SER A 311 -21.07 -1.03 12.78
C SER A 311 -20.52 -2.46 12.73
N ILE A 312 -19.73 -2.87 13.73
CA ILE A 312 -19.25 -4.26 13.86
C ILE A 312 -20.35 -5.16 14.48
N GLU A 313 -21.08 -4.66 15.49
CA GLU A 313 -22.17 -5.40 16.18
C GLU A 313 -23.32 -5.74 15.24
N GLY A 314 -23.62 -4.89 14.26
CA GLY A 314 -24.60 -5.16 13.22
C GLY A 314 -24.27 -6.32 12.28
N GLY A 315 -23.08 -6.88 12.39
CA GLY A 315 -22.60 -8.03 11.61
C GLY A 315 -22.81 -9.39 12.32
N ARG A 316 -22.19 -10.42 11.73
CA ARG A 316 -22.25 -11.78 12.30
C ARG A 316 -21.46 -11.84 13.62
N GLN A 317 -22.13 -12.24 14.71
CA GLN A 317 -21.48 -12.47 16.01
C GLN A 317 -20.44 -13.59 15.92
N SER A 318 -19.27 -13.33 16.50
CA SER A 318 -18.18 -14.30 16.60
C SER A 318 -17.21 -13.86 17.70
N ALA A 319 -16.50 -14.80 18.30
CA ALA A 319 -15.46 -14.51 19.31
C ALA A 319 -14.39 -13.53 18.81
N MET A 320 -14.18 -13.45 17.48
CA MET A 320 -13.29 -12.49 16.86
C MET A 320 -13.91 -11.08 16.82
N ALA A 321 -15.21 -10.98 16.54
CA ALA A 321 -15.95 -9.72 16.59
C ALA A 321 -15.96 -9.16 18.02
N ASP A 322 -16.21 -10.00 19.02
CA ASP A 322 -16.24 -9.59 20.44
C ASP A 322 -14.89 -8.99 20.88
N LYS A 323 -13.78 -9.65 20.52
CA LYS A 323 -12.43 -9.11 20.80
C LYS A 323 -12.18 -7.78 20.10
N LEU A 324 -12.64 -7.66 18.85
CA LEU A 324 -12.48 -6.44 18.09
C LEU A 324 -13.26 -5.29 18.73
N ILE A 325 -14.50 -5.55 19.15
CA ILE A 325 -15.35 -4.59 19.87
C ILE A 325 -14.67 -4.14 21.18
N GLU A 326 -14.07 -5.06 21.93
CA GLU A 326 -13.34 -4.70 23.16
C GLU A 326 -12.13 -3.79 22.86
N CYS A 327 -11.42 -4.04 21.77
CA CYS A 327 -10.33 -3.15 21.33
C CYS A 327 -10.85 -1.77 20.90
N LEU A 328 -11.92 -1.73 20.12
CA LEU A 328 -12.51 -0.49 19.60
C LEU A 328 -13.02 0.44 20.70
N LYS A 329 -13.58 -0.10 21.81
CA LYS A 329 -14.00 0.68 22.99
C LYS A 329 -12.88 1.55 23.59
N GLY A 330 -11.62 1.19 23.35
CA GLY A 330 -10.46 1.99 23.74
C GLY A 330 -9.73 2.65 22.57
N GLY A 331 -10.37 2.79 21.40
CA GLY A 331 -9.77 3.47 20.23
C GLY A 331 -8.58 2.75 19.62
N THR A 332 -8.48 1.43 19.80
CA THR A 332 -7.49 0.58 19.13
C THR A 332 -8.18 -0.49 18.31
N ALA A 333 -7.47 -1.07 17.34
CA ALA A 333 -7.95 -2.22 16.59
C ALA A 333 -6.80 -3.14 16.19
N PHE A 334 -7.14 -4.34 15.72
CA PHE A 334 -6.19 -5.22 15.06
C PHE A 334 -6.63 -5.54 13.63
N HIS A 335 -5.65 -5.83 12.76
CA HIS A 335 -5.90 -6.15 11.35
C HIS A 335 -5.07 -7.35 10.90
N HIS A 336 -5.73 -8.39 10.42
CA HIS A 336 -5.11 -9.57 9.85
C HIS A 336 -6.10 -10.36 8.98
N ALA A 337 -5.62 -11.33 8.22
CA ALA A 337 -6.43 -12.14 7.29
C ALA A 337 -7.53 -12.99 7.95
N GLY A 338 -7.59 -13.10 9.28
CA GLY A 338 -8.66 -13.79 10.00
C GLY A 338 -9.95 -12.97 10.15
N LEU A 339 -9.90 -11.66 9.91
CA LEU A 339 -11.09 -10.79 9.90
C LEU A 339 -11.88 -10.97 8.61
N THR A 340 -13.20 -10.78 8.69
CA THR A 340 -14.06 -10.72 7.51
C THR A 340 -13.73 -9.50 6.66
N HIS A 341 -14.13 -9.51 5.39
CA HIS A 341 -13.92 -8.36 4.50
C HIS A 341 -14.58 -7.09 5.05
N ASN A 342 -15.82 -7.21 5.53
CA ASN A 342 -16.56 -6.08 6.12
C ASN A 342 -15.87 -5.50 7.36
N GLN A 343 -15.41 -6.38 8.28
CA GLN A 343 -14.68 -5.93 9.47
C GLN A 343 -13.40 -5.19 9.11
N ARG A 344 -12.63 -5.70 8.15
CA ARG A 344 -11.42 -5.02 7.66
C ARG A 344 -11.74 -3.64 7.11
N LYS A 345 -12.75 -3.53 6.25
CA LYS A 345 -13.16 -2.26 5.64
C LYS A 345 -13.57 -1.23 6.70
N ILE A 346 -14.39 -1.61 7.68
CA ILE A 346 -14.79 -0.71 8.79
C ILE A 346 -13.57 -0.20 9.56
N ILE A 347 -12.63 -1.08 9.90
CA ILE A 347 -11.41 -0.70 10.64
C ILE A 347 -10.53 0.21 9.80
N GLU A 348 -10.36 -0.09 8.52
CA GLU A 348 -9.55 0.69 7.60
C GLU A 348 -10.11 2.11 7.43
N GLU A 349 -11.43 2.26 7.28
CA GLU A 349 -12.10 3.55 7.20
C GLU A 349 -11.99 4.32 8.53
N ALA A 350 -12.20 3.66 9.66
CA ALA A 350 -12.08 4.27 10.98
C ALA A 350 -10.62 4.69 11.31
N PHE A 351 -9.63 3.96 10.82
CA PHE A 351 -8.23 4.36 10.96
C PHE A 351 -7.87 5.51 10.01
N LYS A 352 -8.30 5.47 8.75
CA LYS A 352 -8.10 6.57 7.79
C LYS A 352 -8.73 7.90 8.25
N SER A 353 -9.89 7.83 8.87
CA SER A 353 -10.59 9.02 9.40
C SER A 353 -10.02 9.54 10.74
N GLY A 354 -9.04 8.86 11.32
CA GLY A 354 -8.41 9.28 12.58
C GLY A 354 -9.19 8.91 13.85
N ILE A 355 -10.32 8.18 13.72
CA ILE A 355 -11.09 7.71 14.88
C ILE A 355 -10.26 6.71 15.69
N ILE A 356 -9.69 5.69 15.05
CA ILE A 356 -8.79 4.72 15.69
C ILE A 356 -7.41 5.32 15.83
N SER A 357 -6.89 5.36 17.05
CA SER A 357 -5.58 5.94 17.38
C SER A 357 -4.42 4.97 17.15
N CYS A 358 -4.67 3.66 17.30
CA CYS A 358 -3.66 2.63 17.15
C CYS A 358 -4.22 1.40 16.42
N LEU A 359 -3.50 0.94 15.41
CA LEU A 359 -3.78 -0.28 14.68
C LEU A 359 -2.61 -1.25 14.82
N THR A 360 -2.88 -2.47 15.27
CA THR A 360 -1.89 -3.55 15.29
C THR A 360 -2.15 -4.50 14.14
N ALA A 361 -1.13 -4.84 13.36
CA ALA A 361 -1.30 -5.60 12.12
C ALA A 361 -0.21 -6.66 11.92
N THR A 362 -0.55 -7.69 11.14
CA THR A 362 0.45 -8.60 10.58
C THR A 362 1.06 -8.01 9.30
N PRO A 363 2.27 -8.44 8.88
CA PRO A 363 2.94 -7.91 7.69
C PRO A 363 2.11 -7.96 6.40
N THR A 364 1.13 -8.86 6.30
CA THR A 364 0.21 -8.95 5.15
C THR A 364 -0.57 -7.66 4.88
N LEU A 365 -0.77 -6.79 5.88
CA LEU A 365 -1.36 -5.48 5.70
C LEU A 365 -0.47 -4.57 4.84
N ALA A 366 0.84 -4.64 5.05
CA ALA A 366 1.78 -3.77 4.33
C ALA A 366 1.77 -3.98 2.82
N ALA A 367 1.48 -5.21 2.37
CA ALA A 367 1.42 -5.56 0.95
C ALA A 367 0.04 -5.38 0.29
N GLY A 368 -1.04 -5.22 1.06
CA GLY A 368 -2.40 -5.33 0.51
C GLY A 368 -3.34 -4.15 0.73
N VAL A 369 -2.99 -3.17 1.55
CA VAL A 369 -3.90 -2.05 1.88
C VAL A 369 -3.13 -0.75 2.06
N ASN A 370 -3.65 0.35 1.54
CA ASN A 370 -3.05 1.68 1.72
C ASN A 370 -3.56 2.33 3.02
N LEU A 371 -2.86 2.06 4.13
CA LEU A 371 -3.13 2.63 5.46
C LEU A 371 -1.88 3.36 5.98
N PRO A 372 -1.71 4.63 5.65
CA PRO A 372 -0.62 5.42 6.20
C PRO A 372 -0.95 5.85 7.64
N ALA A 373 0.08 5.94 8.48
CA ALA A 373 0.01 6.43 9.84
C ALA A 373 1.08 7.50 10.08
N ARG A 374 0.89 8.39 11.05
CA ARG A 374 1.95 9.34 11.46
C ARG A 374 3.22 8.58 11.81
N ARG A 375 3.08 7.52 12.60
CA ARG A 375 4.18 6.68 13.06
C ARG A 375 3.91 5.21 12.80
N VAL A 376 4.94 4.51 12.39
CA VAL A 376 4.93 3.06 12.23
C VAL A 376 5.98 2.45 13.16
N LEU A 377 5.60 1.41 13.89
CA LEU A 377 6.49 0.62 14.73
C LEU A 377 6.52 -0.83 14.24
N VAL A 378 7.66 -1.29 13.77
CA VAL A 378 7.89 -2.73 13.56
C VAL A 378 8.38 -3.31 14.88
N ARG A 379 7.47 -4.04 15.58
CA ARG A 379 7.76 -4.64 16.88
C ARG A 379 8.53 -5.95 16.77
N ASP A 380 8.17 -6.77 15.79
CA ASP A 380 8.75 -8.10 15.61
C ASP A 380 9.45 -8.17 14.23
N ILE A 381 10.79 -8.21 14.24
CA ILE A 381 11.64 -8.31 13.04
C ILE A 381 11.95 -9.75 12.65
N LYS A 382 11.42 -10.71 13.39
CA LYS A 382 11.55 -12.15 13.15
C LYS A 382 10.18 -12.79 13.07
N ARG A 383 10.05 -13.82 12.23
CA ARG A 383 8.88 -14.70 12.21
C ARG A 383 9.27 -16.15 12.37
N TRP A 384 8.34 -16.92 12.86
CA TRP A 384 8.48 -18.37 12.96
C TRP A 384 8.12 -18.99 11.62
N ASP A 385 9.07 -19.67 10.99
CA ASP A 385 8.94 -20.28 9.68
C ASP A 385 9.69 -21.60 9.66
N ASP A 386 9.03 -22.69 9.23
CA ASP A 386 9.58 -24.06 9.18
C ASP A 386 10.26 -24.51 10.49
N GLY A 387 9.64 -24.22 11.63
CA GLY A 387 10.18 -24.63 12.94
C GLY A 387 11.34 -23.78 13.44
N MET A 388 11.69 -22.69 12.76
CA MET A 388 12.80 -21.81 13.15
C MET A 388 12.35 -20.33 13.16
N SER A 389 13.00 -19.54 14.04
CA SER A 389 12.85 -18.09 14.05
C SER A 389 13.79 -17.48 13.02
N ARG A 390 13.24 -16.92 11.93
CA ARG A 390 14.00 -16.29 10.84
C ARG A 390 13.76 -14.78 10.81
N PRO A 391 14.80 -13.97 10.50
CA PRO A 391 14.61 -12.54 10.26
C PRO A 391 13.63 -12.31 9.11
N LEU A 392 12.84 -11.25 9.20
CA LEU A 392 12.03 -10.79 8.07
C LEU A 392 12.95 -10.26 6.96
N PRO A 393 12.60 -10.46 5.69
CA PRO A 393 13.31 -9.84 4.58
C PRO A 393 13.34 -8.31 4.72
N VAL A 394 14.47 -7.70 4.41
CA VAL A 394 14.64 -6.23 4.49
C VAL A 394 13.56 -5.48 3.70
N MET A 395 13.18 -6.00 2.54
CA MET A 395 12.12 -5.42 1.71
C MET A 395 10.77 -5.39 2.43
N GLU A 396 10.41 -6.47 3.14
CA GLU A 396 9.16 -6.55 3.91
C GLU A 396 9.16 -5.51 5.05
N ILE A 397 10.30 -5.36 5.75
CA ILE A 397 10.48 -4.33 6.78
C ILE A 397 10.35 -2.93 6.17
N ARG A 398 10.99 -2.66 5.02
CA ARG A 398 10.90 -1.37 4.32
C ARG A 398 9.47 -1.06 3.87
N GLN A 399 8.71 -2.04 3.40
CA GLN A 399 7.30 -1.87 3.04
C GLN A 399 6.43 -1.49 4.25
N MET A 400 6.66 -2.14 5.40
CA MET A 400 5.99 -1.80 6.65
C MET A 400 6.33 -0.37 7.09
N LEU A 401 7.62 -0.04 7.17
CA LEU A 401 8.10 1.28 7.56
C LEU A 401 7.67 2.38 6.58
N GLY A 402 7.58 2.04 5.30
CA GLY A 402 7.11 2.94 4.24
C GLY A 402 5.67 3.43 4.40
N ARG A 403 4.89 2.84 5.30
CA ARG A 403 3.54 3.31 5.68
C ARG A 403 3.56 4.52 6.62
N ALA A 404 4.72 4.94 7.11
CA ALA A 404 4.83 6.12 7.95
C ALA A 404 4.73 7.42 7.12
N GLY A 405 4.01 8.40 7.67
CA GLY A 405 3.73 9.70 7.05
C GLY A 405 2.45 9.71 6.22
N ARG A 406 1.51 10.59 6.59
CA ARG A 406 0.24 10.80 5.89
C ARG A 406 0.34 12.05 5.02
N PRO A 407 0.33 11.95 3.66
CA PRO A 407 0.65 13.08 2.77
C PRO A 407 -0.20 14.34 2.97
N LYS A 408 -1.45 14.20 3.46
CA LYS A 408 -2.37 15.32 3.67
C LYS A 408 -2.29 15.95 5.08
N TYR A 409 -1.66 15.26 6.04
CA TYR A 409 -1.75 15.61 7.45
C TYR A 409 -0.40 15.79 8.14
N ASP A 410 0.65 15.14 7.65
CA ASP A 410 1.94 15.08 8.31
C ASP A 410 3.02 15.71 7.43
N ASP A 411 3.90 16.53 8.03
CA ASP A 411 5.08 17.08 7.36
C ASP A 411 6.18 16.01 7.25
N PHE A 412 6.25 15.11 8.22
CA PHE A 412 7.16 13.96 8.22
C PHE A 412 6.53 12.74 8.89
N GLY A 413 6.97 11.55 8.48
CA GLY A 413 6.62 10.27 9.07
C GLY A 413 7.76 9.73 9.95
N GLU A 414 7.41 8.95 10.95
CA GLU A 414 8.38 8.28 11.83
C GLU A 414 8.27 6.77 11.71
N ALA A 415 9.36 6.13 11.32
CA ALA A 415 9.47 4.71 11.06
C ALA A 415 10.43 4.07 12.07
N TRP A 416 9.87 3.38 13.07
CA TRP A 416 10.61 2.83 14.19
C TRP A 416 10.72 1.31 14.12
N VAL A 417 11.89 0.79 14.46
CA VAL A 417 12.13 -0.66 14.63
C VAL A 417 12.45 -0.91 16.10
N LEU A 418 11.62 -1.74 16.74
CA LEU A 418 11.87 -2.16 18.13
C LEU A 418 12.95 -3.23 18.13
N CYS A 419 14.12 -2.87 18.64
CA CYS A 419 15.25 -3.76 18.82
C CYS A 419 15.26 -4.33 20.24
N LYS A 420 15.44 -5.63 20.35
CA LYS A 420 15.65 -6.32 21.63
C LYS A 420 17.13 -6.57 21.82
N GLY A 421 17.61 -6.72 23.06
CA GLY A 421 19.02 -6.84 23.38
C GLY A 421 19.80 -7.96 22.65
N THR A 422 19.09 -8.89 22.00
CA THR A 422 19.66 -9.97 21.19
C THR A 422 19.69 -9.68 19.68
N ASP A 423 19.19 -8.53 19.23
CA ASP A 423 18.96 -8.26 17.80
C ASP A 423 20.15 -7.60 17.11
N GLY A 424 21.28 -7.47 17.76
CA GLY A 424 22.50 -6.86 17.17
C GLY A 424 22.25 -5.48 16.55
N TRP A 425 23.07 -4.53 16.84
CA TRP A 425 22.93 -3.13 16.35
C TRP A 425 23.72 -2.90 15.08
#